data_4352efae118a2b9b34adf1ee1bfedd7f
#
_entry.id   4352efae118a2b9b34adf1ee1bfedd7f
#
_cell.length_a   1.000
_cell.length_b   1.000
_cell.length_c   1.000
_cell.angle_alpha   90.00
_cell.angle_beta   90.00
_cell.angle_gamma   90.00
#
_symmetry.space_group_name_H-M   'P 1'
#
loop_
_entity.id
_entity.type
_entity.pdbx_description
1 polymer ?
#
loop_
_entity_poly.entity_id
_entity_poly.type
_entity_poly.pdbx_seq_one_letter_code
_entity_poly.pdbx_strand_id
1 'polypeptide(L)'
;MDRSSRNRLTPNLVPQFPGETLFDRLARAVCRAGSLPRKELYEAWEVARRVRRRFRGGRVIDLACGHGLLAHVLLLLDDSSPTAVGVDASIPGSAAPLAATLVEAWPRLDGRVRLMEEKLEKIVVEPTDLVVSVHACGGLTDLVLEKAVAARARVAVLPCCHDLRDTDLGGLQGWLDGALAMDVMRVTRLQAADTG
;
A
#
# COMPACT_ATOMS: atom_id res chain seq x y z
N MET A 1 -11.86 20.58 9.03
CA MET A 1 -11.23 20.82 7.71
C MET A 1 -10.08 19.86 7.56
N ASP A 2 -10.19 18.91 6.68
CA ASP A 2 -9.19 17.86 6.47
C ASP A 2 -7.88 18.48 5.95
N ARG A 3 -6.79 18.33 6.69
CA ARG A 3 -5.46 18.82 6.30
C ARG A 3 -4.92 18.12 5.03
N SER A 4 -5.43 16.93 4.70
CA SER A 4 -5.02 16.15 3.53
C SER A 4 -5.42 16.83 2.22
N SER A 5 -6.55 17.54 2.21
CA SER A 5 -7.06 18.22 1.02
C SER A 5 -6.17 19.40 0.55
N ARG A 6 -5.38 19.99 1.45
CA ARG A 6 -4.53 21.16 1.13
C ARG A 6 -3.25 20.81 0.36
N ASN A 7 -2.82 19.55 0.39
CA ASN A 7 -1.59 19.07 -0.26
C ASN A 7 -1.88 18.16 -1.46
N ARG A 8 -3.07 18.26 -2.05
CA ARG A 8 -3.45 17.44 -3.20
C ARG A 8 -2.58 17.78 -4.41
N LEU A 9 -2.08 16.75 -5.07
CA LEU A 9 -1.40 16.88 -6.35
C LEU A 9 -2.43 17.21 -7.43
N THR A 10 -2.17 18.29 -8.18
CA THR A 10 -3.05 18.79 -9.24
C THR A 10 -2.25 18.99 -10.51
N PRO A 11 -2.90 19.12 -11.70
CA PRO A 11 -2.20 19.35 -12.95
C PRO A 11 -1.24 20.56 -12.93
N ASN A 12 -1.53 21.59 -12.14
CA ASN A 12 -0.68 22.76 -11.99
C ASN A 12 0.69 22.46 -11.34
N LEU A 13 0.82 21.30 -10.69
CA LEU A 13 2.06 20.88 -10.03
C LEU A 13 2.96 20.02 -10.94
N VAL A 14 2.53 19.68 -12.16
CA VAL A 14 3.34 18.94 -13.14
C VAL A 14 4.73 19.55 -13.33
N PRO A 15 4.92 20.88 -13.44
CA PRO A 15 6.25 21.48 -13.59
C PRO A 15 7.20 21.24 -12.39
N GLN A 16 6.71 20.84 -11.23
CA GLN A 16 7.55 20.53 -10.07
C GLN A 16 8.31 19.22 -10.21
N PHE A 17 7.98 18.40 -11.23
CA PHE A 17 8.62 17.12 -11.52
C PHE A 17 9.24 17.15 -12.94
N PRO A 18 10.31 17.94 -13.15
CA PRO A 18 10.86 18.19 -14.50
C PRO A 18 11.75 17.04 -15.00
N GLY A 19 12.15 16.11 -14.13
CA GLY A 19 13.06 15.02 -14.46
C GLY A 19 12.39 13.91 -15.30
N GLU A 20 13.23 13.02 -15.84
CA GLU A 20 12.78 11.86 -16.64
C GLU A 20 12.88 10.53 -15.87
N THR A 21 13.12 10.60 -14.57
CA THR A 21 13.10 9.39 -13.73
C THR A 21 11.71 8.77 -13.72
N LEU A 22 11.64 7.47 -13.41
CA LEU A 22 10.34 6.80 -13.27
C LEU A 22 9.46 7.50 -12.22
N PHE A 23 10.07 8.01 -11.13
CA PHE A 23 9.35 8.76 -10.11
C PHE A 23 8.77 10.07 -10.66
N ASP A 24 9.54 10.86 -11.40
CA ASP A 24 9.04 12.12 -11.97
C ASP A 24 7.89 11.88 -12.95
N ARG A 25 8.02 10.85 -13.79
CA ARG A 25 6.95 10.44 -14.72
C ARG A 25 5.69 9.99 -13.96
N LEU A 26 5.85 9.20 -12.88
CA LEU A 26 4.75 8.78 -12.01
C LEU A 26 4.09 10.00 -11.35
N ALA A 27 4.88 10.89 -10.78
CA ALA A 27 4.39 12.09 -10.13
C ALA A 27 3.59 12.99 -11.10
N ARG A 28 4.07 13.15 -12.35
CA ARG A 28 3.32 13.87 -13.38
C ARG A 28 2.00 13.20 -13.74
N ALA A 29 1.96 11.86 -13.82
CA ALA A 29 0.72 11.12 -14.06
C ALA A 29 -0.28 11.31 -12.90
N VAL A 30 0.19 11.18 -11.66
CA VAL A 30 -0.63 11.43 -10.46
C VAL A 30 -1.13 12.89 -10.39
N CYS A 31 -0.28 13.86 -10.76
CA CYS A 31 -0.70 15.27 -10.86
C CYS A 31 -1.82 15.45 -11.88
N ARG A 32 -1.72 14.81 -13.06
CA ARG A 32 -2.77 14.88 -14.09
C ARG A 32 -4.08 14.29 -13.62
N ALA A 33 -4.03 13.18 -12.90
CA ALA A 33 -5.22 12.57 -12.28
C ALA A 33 -5.88 13.46 -11.22
N GLY A 34 -5.11 14.29 -10.53
CA GLY A 34 -5.60 15.35 -9.64
C GLY A 34 -6.30 14.87 -8.36
N SER A 35 -6.15 13.60 -7.98
CA SER A 35 -6.95 12.98 -6.93
C SER A 35 -6.21 12.77 -5.61
N LEU A 36 -4.90 12.59 -5.63
CA LEU A 36 -4.13 12.14 -4.48
C LEU A 36 -3.44 13.26 -3.71
N PRO A 37 -3.34 13.16 -2.37
CA PRO A 37 -2.42 13.95 -1.58
C PRO A 37 -0.96 13.62 -1.95
N ARG A 38 -0.09 14.61 -1.83
CA ARG A 38 1.35 14.43 -2.05
C ARG A 38 1.94 13.31 -1.18
N LYS A 39 1.49 13.21 0.06
CA LYS A 39 1.92 12.18 1.02
C LYS A 39 1.73 10.78 0.45
N GLU A 40 0.55 10.45 -0.08
CA GLU A 40 0.25 9.12 -0.63
C GLU A 40 1.18 8.73 -1.79
N LEU A 41 1.53 9.67 -2.67
CA LEU A 41 2.50 9.41 -3.74
C LEU A 41 3.87 8.99 -3.19
N TYR A 42 4.39 9.73 -2.21
CA TYR A 42 5.72 9.43 -1.65
C TYR A 42 5.72 8.14 -0.83
N GLU A 43 4.67 7.90 -0.06
CA GLU A 43 4.53 6.65 0.72
C GLU A 43 4.42 5.43 -0.20
N ALA A 44 3.53 5.45 -1.19
CA ALA A 44 3.39 4.35 -2.14
C ALA A 44 4.71 4.09 -2.90
N TRP A 45 5.40 5.16 -3.33
CA TRP A 45 6.70 5.02 -4.01
C TRP A 45 7.76 4.40 -3.12
N GLU A 46 7.95 4.91 -1.90
CA GLU A 46 9.01 4.43 -1.01
C GLU A 46 8.74 3.01 -0.53
N VAL A 47 7.49 2.69 -0.18
CA VAL A 47 7.10 1.33 0.19
C VAL A 47 7.34 0.37 -0.98
N ALA A 48 6.86 0.70 -2.18
CA ALA A 48 7.03 -0.15 -3.35
C ALA A 48 8.51 -0.41 -3.65
N ARG A 49 9.39 0.60 -3.58
CA ARG A 49 10.83 0.45 -3.76
C ARG A 49 11.46 -0.48 -2.72
N ARG A 50 11.10 -0.35 -1.44
CA ARG A 50 11.59 -1.21 -0.37
C ARG A 50 11.11 -2.64 -0.54
N VAL A 51 9.84 -2.83 -0.85
CA VAL A 51 9.22 -4.12 -1.12
C VAL A 51 9.95 -4.82 -2.28
N ARG A 52 10.18 -4.12 -3.41
CA ARG A 52 10.80 -4.71 -4.60
C ARG A 52 12.30 -5.00 -4.48
N ARG A 53 12.97 -4.43 -3.49
CA ARG A 53 14.35 -4.85 -3.14
C ARG A 53 14.36 -6.23 -2.47
N ARG A 54 13.29 -6.60 -1.79
CA ARG A 54 13.19 -7.83 -0.99
C ARG A 54 12.42 -8.92 -1.72
N PHE A 55 11.32 -8.55 -2.37
CA PHE A 55 10.35 -9.48 -2.95
C PHE A 55 10.14 -9.19 -4.44
N ARG A 56 10.22 -10.24 -5.25
CA ARG A 56 9.95 -10.24 -6.68
C ARG A 56 8.88 -11.27 -7.02
N GLY A 57 8.15 -11.07 -8.13
CA GLY A 57 7.12 -11.98 -8.61
C GLY A 57 5.93 -12.15 -7.67
N GLY A 58 5.05 -13.06 -8.06
CA GLY A 58 3.78 -13.32 -7.37
C GLY A 58 2.69 -12.29 -7.70
N ARG A 59 1.44 -12.70 -7.47
CA ARG A 59 0.31 -11.77 -7.52
C ARG A 59 0.43 -10.80 -6.35
N VAL A 60 0.25 -9.50 -6.61
CA VAL A 60 0.20 -8.49 -5.56
C VAL A 60 -1.23 -8.38 -5.03
N ILE A 61 -1.40 -8.37 -3.71
CA ILE A 61 -2.68 -8.09 -3.04
C ILE A 61 -2.48 -6.86 -2.14
N ASP A 62 -3.06 -5.73 -2.55
CA ASP A 62 -3.00 -4.46 -1.84
C ASP A 62 -4.29 -4.31 -1.01
N LEU A 63 -4.19 -4.57 0.30
CA LEU A 63 -5.32 -4.56 1.23
C LEU A 63 -5.48 -3.18 1.88
N ALA A 64 -6.71 -2.68 1.95
CA ALA A 64 -7.04 -1.29 2.28
C ALA A 64 -6.36 -0.33 1.28
N CYS A 65 -6.55 -0.58 -0.01
CA CYS A 65 -5.77 0.02 -1.09
C CYS A 65 -6.15 1.48 -1.40
N GLY A 66 -7.28 1.98 -0.90
CA GLY A 66 -7.79 3.30 -1.26
C GLY A 66 -7.88 3.49 -2.78
N HIS A 67 -7.05 4.35 -3.35
CA HIS A 67 -6.99 4.58 -4.80
C HIS A 67 -6.20 3.52 -5.58
N GLY A 68 -5.57 2.55 -4.93
CA GLY A 68 -4.79 1.49 -5.56
C GLY A 68 -3.44 1.95 -6.14
N LEU A 69 -2.92 3.09 -5.72
CA LEU A 69 -1.64 3.60 -6.25
C LEU A 69 -0.48 2.64 -5.97
N LEU A 70 -0.42 2.06 -4.77
CA LEU A 70 0.65 1.12 -4.39
C LEU A 70 0.66 -0.11 -5.32
N ALA A 71 -0.52 -0.69 -5.61
CA ALA A 71 -0.66 -1.81 -6.54
C ALA A 71 -0.08 -1.49 -7.93
N HIS A 72 -0.40 -0.32 -8.49
CA HIS A 72 0.15 0.14 -9.77
C HIS A 72 1.67 0.33 -9.73
N VAL A 73 2.19 0.99 -8.68
CA VAL A 73 3.63 1.26 -8.55
C VAL A 73 4.43 -0.03 -8.40
N LEU A 74 3.91 -1.02 -7.70
CA LEU A 74 4.55 -2.33 -7.57
C LEU A 74 4.69 -3.03 -8.93
N LEU A 75 3.67 -2.97 -9.79
CA LEU A 75 3.77 -3.52 -11.15
C LEU A 75 4.65 -2.66 -12.06
N LEU A 76 4.78 -1.36 -11.81
CA LEU A 76 5.71 -0.50 -12.53
C LEU A 76 7.17 -0.80 -12.20
N LEU A 77 7.46 -1.24 -10.97
CA LEU A 77 8.82 -1.53 -10.52
C LEU A 77 9.25 -2.98 -10.79
N ASP A 78 8.33 -3.89 -11.08
CA ASP A 78 8.63 -5.31 -11.28
C ASP A 78 7.65 -6.00 -12.23
N ASP A 79 8.15 -6.33 -13.41
CA ASP A 79 7.37 -7.03 -14.45
C ASP A 79 7.14 -8.52 -14.16
N SER A 80 7.88 -9.10 -13.22
CA SER A 80 7.71 -10.52 -12.86
C SER A 80 6.42 -10.77 -12.03
N SER A 81 5.78 -9.74 -11.49
CA SER A 81 4.44 -9.86 -10.90
C SER A 81 3.39 -9.80 -12.01
N PRO A 82 2.58 -10.86 -12.19
CA PRO A 82 1.64 -10.92 -13.33
C PRO A 82 0.48 -9.92 -13.18
N THR A 83 -0.06 -9.80 -11.99
CA THR A 83 -1.24 -8.98 -11.70
C THR A 83 -1.18 -8.39 -10.30
N ALA A 84 -2.00 -7.36 -10.08
CA ALA A 84 -2.28 -6.81 -8.76
C ALA A 84 -3.79 -6.68 -8.53
N VAL A 85 -4.22 -6.97 -7.31
CA VAL A 85 -5.61 -6.77 -6.84
C VAL A 85 -5.56 -5.80 -5.67
N GLY A 86 -6.16 -4.63 -5.84
CA GLY A 86 -6.40 -3.69 -4.76
C GLY A 86 -7.79 -3.92 -4.16
N VAL A 87 -7.87 -4.05 -2.86
CA VAL A 87 -9.12 -4.31 -2.14
C VAL A 87 -9.33 -3.23 -1.08
N ASP A 88 -10.51 -2.67 -1.07
CA ASP A 88 -10.95 -1.74 -0.03
C ASP A 88 -12.45 -1.93 0.23
N ALA A 89 -12.91 -1.55 1.41
CA ALA A 89 -14.34 -1.56 1.74
C ALA A 89 -15.13 -0.54 0.90
N SER A 90 -14.46 0.51 0.40
CA SER A 90 -15.01 1.52 -0.49
C SER A 90 -13.92 2.09 -1.38
N ILE A 91 -14.03 1.88 -2.67
CA ILE A 91 -13.09 2.44 -3.66
C ILE A 91 -13.51 3.87 -4.00
N PRO A 92 -12.64 4.87 -3.79
CA PRO A 92 -12.96 6.24 -4.16
C PRO A 92 -13.27 6.38 -5.65
N GLY A 93 -14.30 7.15 -6.02
CA GLY A 93 -14.67 7.36 -7.42
C GLY A 93 -13.54 7.94 -8.29
N SER A 94 -12.56 8.59 -7.66
CA SER A 94 -11.35 9.11 -8.33
C SER A 94 -10.25 8.05 -8.57
N ALA A 95 -10.45 6.81 -8.12
CA ALA A 95 -9.50 5.73 -8.40
C ALA A 95 -9.50 5.32 -9.88
N ALA A 96 -10.67 5.27 -10.51
CA ALA A 96 -10.76 4.93 -11.94
C ALA A 96 -10.05 5.96 -12.85
N PRO A 97 -10.26 7.29 -12.70
CA PRO A 97 -9.46 8.29 -13.41
C PRO A 97 -7.94 8.18 -13.17
N LEU A 98 -7.52 7.87 -11.94
CA LEU A 98 -6.10 7.64 -11.64
C LEU A 98 -5.56 6.42 -12.40
N ALA A 99 -6.27 5.30 -12.36
CA ALA A 99 -5.88 4.08 -13.07
C ALA A 99 -5.79 4.33 -14.59
N ALA A 100 -6.77 5.03 -15.18
CA ALA A 100 -6.76 5.38 -16.60
C ALA A 100 -5.52 6.23 -16.97
N THR A 101 -5.20 7.25 -16.16
CA THR A 101 -4.00 8.09 -16.37
C THR A 101 -2.70 7.29 -16.26
N LEU A 102 -2.64 6.29 -15.38
CA LEU A 102 -1.48 5.42 -15.24
C LEU A 102 -1.37 4.44 -16.41
N VAL A 103 -2.47 3.89 -16.91
CA VAL A 103 -2.49 3.04 -18.12
C VAL A 103 -2.10 3.83 -19.36
N GLU A 104 -2.57 5.06 -19.52
CA GLU A 104 -2.15 5.96 -20.61
C GLU A 104 -0.63 6.17 -20.60
N ALA A 105 -0.05 6.42 -19.43
CA ALA A 105 1.39 6.62 -19.29
C ALA A 105 2.21 5.32 -19.42
N TRP A 106 1.63 4.18 -19.06
CA TRP A 106 2.23 2.84 -19.13
C TRP A 106 1.24 1.79 -19.59
N PRO A 107 1.05 1.61 -20.91
CA PRO A 107 0.07 0.67 -21.46
C PRO A 107 0.22 -0.79 -20.98
N ARG A 108 1.41 -1.18 -20.53
CA ARG A 108 1.65 -2.50 -19.95
C ARG A 108 0.87 -2.78 -18.63
N LEU A 109 0.28 -1.75 -18.00
CA LEU A 109 -0.58 -1.90 -16.82
C LEU A 109 -2.02 -2.29 -17.18
N ASP A 110 -2.41 -2.16 -18.46
CA ASP A 110 -3.77 -2.44 -18.89
C ASP A 110 -4.17 -3.89 -18.54
N GLY A 111 -5.33 -4.02 -17.90
CA GLY A 111 -5.87 -5.31 -17.45
C GLY A 111 -5.08 -5.99 -16.33
N ARG A 112 -3.95 -5.43 -15.87
CA ARG A 112 -3.10 -6.07 -14.85
C ARG A 112 -3.40 -5.63 -13.43
N VAL A 113 -4.05 -4.49 -13.23
CA VAL A 113 -4.48 -4.00 -11.92
C VAL A 113 -5.99 -3.99 -11.85
N ARG A 114 -6.55 -4.69 -10.88
CA ARG A 114 -7.99 -4.73 -10.61
C ARG A 114 -8.25 -4.14 -9.22
N LEU A 115 -9.17 -3.19 -9.13
CA LEU A 115 -9.68 -2.69 -7.86
C LEU A 115 -11.05 -3.29 -7.59
N MET A 116 -11.31 -3.66 -6.35
CA MET A 116 -12.58 -4.26 -5.96
C MET A 116 -13.02 -3.82 -4.57
N GLU A 117 -14.29 -3.48 -4.44
CA GLU A 117 -14.91 -3.21 -3.15
C GLU A 117 -15.31 -4.54 -2.51
N GLU A 118 -14.62 -4.88 -1.44
CA GLU A 118 -14.91 -6.07 -0.66
C GLU A 118 -14.34 -5.94 0.76
N LYS A 119 -14.91 -6.67 1.69
CA LYS A 119 -14.37 -6.81 3.04
C LYS A 119 -13.07 -7.62 3.00
N LEU A 120 -12.06 -7.17 3.73
CA LEU A 120 -10.75 -7.82 3.75
C LEU A 120 -10.83 -9.28 4.22
N GLU A 121 -11.76 -9.59 5.12
CA GLU A 121 -11.97 -10.95 5.66
C GLU A 121 -12.28 -11.97 4.57
N LYS A 122 -12.96 -11.55 3.49
CA LYS A 122 -13.38 -12.43 2.39
C LYS A 122 -12.28 -12.69 1.35
N ILE A 123 -11.18 -11.94 1.41
CA ILE A 123 -10.12 -12.09 0.43
C ILE A 123 -9.32 -13.35 0.69
N VAL A 124 -9.19 -14.17 -0.33
CA VAL A 124 -8.34 -15.35 -0.33
C VAL A 124 -6.93 -14.95 -0.74
N VAL A 125 -5.99 -15.24 0.15
CA VAL A 125 -4.55 -15.05 -0.06
C VAL A 125 -3.90 -16.41 -0.29
N GLU A 126 -3.06 -16.50 -1.31
CA GLU A 126 -2.32 -17.70 -1.67
C GLU A 126 -0.86 -17.62 -1.18
N PRO A 127 -0.18 -18.75 -0.94
CA PRO A 127 1.21 -18.74 -0.44
C PRO A 127 2.20 -18.00 -1.37
N THR A 128 1.90 -17.93 -2.66
CA THR A 128 2.75 -17.26 -3.66
C THR A 128 2.50 -15.76 -3.76
N ASP A 129 1.47 -15.25 -3.09
CA ASP A 129 1.11 -13.84 -3.15
C ASP A 129 2.12 -12.95 -2.42
N LEU A 130 2.07 -11.69 -2.78
CA LEU A 130 2.71 -10.59 -2.07
C LEU A 130 1.61 -9.67 -1.52
N VAL A 131 1.34 -9.80 -0.23
CA VAL A 131 0.36 -8.96 0.48
C VAL A 131 1.02 -7.65 0.88
N VAL A 132 0.39 -6.55 0.55
CA VAL A 132 0.88 -5.21 0.91
C VAL A 132 -0.25 -4.36 1.46
N SER A 133 0.09 -3.37 2.29
CA SER A 133 -0.83 -2.31 2.72
C SER A 133 -0.07 -1.09 3.22
N VAL A 134 -0.57 0.12 2.89
CA VAL A 134 0.01 1.40 3.35
C VAL A 134 -0.97 2.19 4.24
N HIS A 135 -2.25 1.87 4.17
CA HIS A 135 -3.32 2.64 4.82
C HIS A 135 -4.25 1.80 5.70
N ALA A 136 -3.87 0.57 6.02
CA ALA A 136 -4.60 -0.22 7.01
C ALA A 136 -4.41 0.41 8.41
N CYS A 137 -5.41 1.19 8.85
CA CYS A 137 -5.37 1.89 10.12
C CYS A 137 -5.80 0.98 11.29
N GLY A 138 -5.13 1.14 12.44
CA GLY A 138 -5.49 0.44 13.67
C GLY A 138 -5.50 -1.09 13.51
N GLY A 139 -6.56 -1.74 13.93
CA GLY A 139 -6.73 -3.19 13.86
C GLY A 139 -6.75 -3.78 12.44
N LEU A 140 -6.97 -2.97 11.40
CA LEU A 140 -6.84 -3.46 10.02
C LEU A 140 -5.42 -3.88 9.67
N THR A 141 -4.39 -3.25 10.27
CA THR A 141 -3.00 -3.71 10.12
C THR A 141 -2.85 -5.14 10.63
N ASP A 142 -3.39 -5.44 11.78
CA ASP A 142 -3.29 -6.77 12.39
C ASP A 142 -4.04 -7.82 11.53
N LEU A 143 -5.23 -7.48 11.01
CA LEU A 143 -5.96 -8.34 10.08
C LEU A 143 -5.17 -8.65 8.79
N VAL A 144 -4.49 -7.65 8.22
CA VAL A 144 -3.62 -7.85 7.04
C VAL A 144 -2.49 -8.83 7.35
N LEU A 145 -1.83 -8.66 8.51
CA LEU A 145 -0.75 -9.53 8.95
C LEU A 145 -1.24 -10.96 9.21
N GLU A 146 -2.37 -11.12 9.91
CA GLU A 146 -2.99 -12.43 10.19
C GLU A 146 -3.32 -13.20 8.91
N LYS A 147 -3.91 -12.52 7.90
CA LYS A 147 -4.21 -13.14 6.61
C LYS A 147 -2.95 -13.63 5.89
N ALA A 148 -1.91 -12.81 5.88
CA ALA A 148 -0.66 -13.18 5.24
C ALA A 148 0.01 -14.37 5.96
N VAL A 149 0.04 -14.37 7.30
CA VAL A 149 0.57 -15.47 8.12
C VAL A 149 -0.22 -16.76 7.88
N ALA A 150 -1.55 -16.69 7.93
CA ALA A 150 -2.41 -17.86 7.71
C ALA A 150 -2.19 -18.49 6.32
N ALA A 151 -1.91 -17.67 5.31
CA ALA A 151 -1.60 -18.13 3.97
C ALA A 151 -0.11 -18.48 3.75
N ARG A 152 0.77 -18.24 4.72
CA ARG A 152 2.23 -18.30 4.55
C ARG A 152 2.73 -17.44 3.39
N ALA A 153 2.06 -16.32 3.14
CA ALA A 153 2.38 -15.39 2.07
C ALA A 153 3.39 -14.34 2.52
N ARG A 154 4.09 -13.77 1.54
CA ARG A 154 4.97 -12.61 1.80
C ARG A 154 4.13 -11.40 2.15
N VAL A 155 4.58 -10.61 3.13
CA VAL A 155 3.83 -9.43 3.58
C VAL A 155 4.74 -8.23 3.78
N ALA A 156 4.22 -7.06 3.45
CA ALA A 156 4.83 -5.78 3.78
C ALA A 156 3.74 -4.75 4.09
N VAL A 157 3.78 -4.16 5.28
CA VAL A 157 2.85 -3.13 5.72
C VAL A 157 3.58 -1.87 6.16
N LEU A 158 2.96 -0.72 5.94
CA LEU A 158 3.34 0.54 6.55
C LEU A 158 2.19 0.98 7.47
N PRO A 159 2.25 0.71 8.78
CA PRO A 159 1.24 1.16 9.73
C PRO A 159 1.20 2.68 9.76
N CYS A 160 0.01 3.28 9.60
CA CYS A 160 -0.13 4.74 9.58
C CYS A 160 -0.81 5.32 10.82
N CYS A 161 -1.61 4.52 11.50
CA CYS A 161 -2.36 4.92 12.69
C CYS A 161 -2.26 3.81 13.74
N HIS A 162 -1.87 4.18 14.94
CA HIS A 162 -1.74 3.28 16.07
C HIS A 162 -2.81 3.61 17.09
N ASP A 163 -3.77 2.71 17.30
CA ASP A 163 -4.73 2.82 18.40
C ASP A 163 -4.15 2.10 19.62
N LEU A 164 -3.70 2.88 20.57
CA LEU A 164 -3.05 2.35 21.79
C LEU A 164 -4.06 1.93 22.86
N ARG A 165 -5.36 2.15 22.63
CA ARG A 165 -6.40 1.74 23.57
C ARG A 165 -6.49 0.21 23.58
N ASP A 166 -6.45 -0.34 24.76
CA ASP A 166 -6.55 -1.80 24.98
C ASP A 166 -5.56 -2.66 24.20
N THR A 167 -4.42 -2.07 23.79
CA THR A 167 -3.38 -2.78 23.05
C THR A 167 -2.30 -3.32 23.99
N ASP A 168 -2.02 -4.62 23.88
CA ASP A 168 -0.87 -5.25 24.55
C ASP A 168 0.44 -4.74 23.93
N LEU A 169 1.20 -3.99 24.69
CA LEU A 169 2.51 -3.45 24.32
C LEU A 169 3.68 -4.31 24.84
N GLY A 170 3.42 -5.53 25.32
CA GLY A 170 4.45 -6.49 25.74
C GLY A 170 5.34 -6.00 26.89
N GLY A 171 4.83 -5.13 27.77
CA GLY A 171 5.63 -4.52 28.85
C GLY A 171 6.64 -3.46 28.39
N LEU A 172 6.55 -3.00 27.14
CA LEU A 172 7.45 -1.98 26.58
C LEU A 172 7.01 -0.55 26.91
N GLN A 173 5.90 -0.37 27.64
CA GLN A 173 5.43 0.93 28.11
C GLN A 173 6.51 1.62 28.95
N GLY A 174 6.76 2.88 28.66
CA GLY A 174 7.79 3.68 29.34
C GLY A 174 9.22 3.46 28.84
N TRP A 175 9.47 2.44 28.00
CA TRP A 175 10.74 2.20 27.35
C TRP A 175 10.75 2.67 25.89
N LEU A 176 9.64 2.45 25.18
CA LEU A 176 9.47 2.86 23.79
C LEU A 176 8.25 3.78 23.66
N ASP A 177 8.24 4.59 22.58
CA ASP A 177 7.03 5.23 22.11
C ASP A 177 5.96 4.17 21.86
N GLY A 178 4.69 4.47 22.17
CA GLY A 178 3.61 3.49 22.10
C GLY A 178 3.39 2.92 20.71
N ALA A 179 3.52 3.74 19.65
CA ALA A 179 3.39 3.28 18.26
C ALA A 179 4.54 2.31 17.90
N LEU A 180 5.76 2.66 18.30
CA LEU A 180 6.92 1.80 18.09
C LEU A 180 6.80 0.49 18.90
N ALA A 181 6.34 0.54 20.14
CA ALA A 181 6.12 -0.65 20.95
C ALA A 181 5.10 -1.59 20.28
N MET A 182 3.99 -1.06 19.75
CA MET A 182 3.01 -1.84 18.99
C MET A 182 3.64 -2.52 17.77
N ASP A 183 4.45 -1.81 17.00
CA ASP A 183 5.09 -2.37 15.81
C ASP A 183 6.15 -3.44 16.18
N VAL A 184 6.88 -3.26 17.28
CA VAL A 184 7.77 -4.30 17.83
C VAL A 184 6.98 -5.56 18.18
N MET A 185 5.83 -5.43 18.84
CA MET A 185 4.97 -6.59 19.15
C MET A 185 4.45 -7.29 17.89
N ARG A 186 4.08 -6.54 16.86
CA ARG A 186 3.69 -7.11 15.55
C ARG A 186 4.83 -7.92 14.92
N VAL A 187 6.04 -7.36 14.90
CA VAL A 187 7.23 -8.07 14.39
C VAL A 187 7.52 -9.34 15.18
N THR A 188 7.43 -9.28 16.51
CA THR A 188 7.65 -10.46 17.38
C THR A 188 6.65 -11.56 17.07
N ARG A 189 5.36 -11.23 16.89
CA ARG A 189 4.31 -12.21 16.50
C ARG A 189 4.59 -12.84 15.13
N LEU A 190 5.03 -12.03 14.15
CA LEU A 190 5.40 -12.54 12.83
C LEU A 190 6.59 -13.50 12.90
N GLN A 191 7.61 -13.17 13.68
CA GLN A 191 8.78 -14.04 13.87
C GLN A 191 8.40 -15.37 14.53
N ALA A 192 7.54 -15.34 15.55
CA ALA A 192 7.04 -16.54 16.20
C ALA A 192 6.24 -17.45 15.24
N ALA A 193 5.49 -16.86 14.30
CA ALA A 193 4.73 -17.62 13.31
C ALA A 193 5.60 -18.23 12.19
N ASP A 194 6.77 -17.67 11.91
CA ASP A 194 7.71 -18.15 10.88
C ASP A 194 8.55 -19.37 11.38
N THR A 195 8.64 -19.54 12.69
CA THR A 195 9.44 -20.59 13.33
C THR A 195 8.63 -21.88 13.63
N GLY A 196 7.35 -21.93 13.34
CA GLY A 196 6.44 -23.08 13.52
C GLY A 196 6.02 -23.70 12.20
#